data_d225c1332a6225247dca06f4acd75060
#
_entry.id   d225c1332a6225247dca06f4acd75060
#
_cell.length_a   1.000
_cell.length_b   1.000
_cell.length_c   1.000
_cell.angle_alpha   90.00
_cell.angle_beta   90.00
_cell.angle_gamma   90.00
#
_symmetry.space_group_name_H-M   'P 1'
#
loop_
_entity.id
_entity.type
_entity.pdbx_description
1 polymer ?
#
loop_
_entity_poly.entity_id
_entity_poly.type
_entity_poly.pdbx_seq_one_letter_code
_entity_poly.pdbx_strand_id
1 'polypeptide(L)'
;MLALVLVALLVTELTAADWRQFRGNLSSSVAAGEKPPVTWGETENIAWKIPLAGRGLSGPIVVTDRVYLTSSDGFNQDRLLVECFDVKTGVRRWRRSFQATGRTQCHSKMANATPTPASDGKRIFAFYSSNDLVCLDLDGNLLWYRGLTHDYPNASNSLGMASSPVVIGDTVIVQVESQSDSFAMGLDVRDGTTRWHRKQHRFDNWSSPIELPGKDPAKSLVLLQNMVGLTALEARTGTEAWHYDEPSSRTPSSVVADGIVFIPSNGLTALRPAADGKQAPEIAWKDNRFGSGTPSPLVYRGRVFTMSGPIVKCSDAANGKLIWQLRLKGAFTSSPVAADGHLYYFSETGLTYVVDASGPKGKIVSENPLGATILCT
;
A
#
# COMPACT_ATOMS: atom_id res chain seq x y z
N MET A 1 -16.03 12.56 59.56
CA MET A 1 -16.40 12.61 58.14
C MET A 1 -15.18 12.20 57.31
N LEU A 2 -15.15 10.95 56.84
CA LEU A 2 -14.06 10.44 55.96
C LEU A 2 -14.48 10.72 54.51
N ALA A 3 -13.74 11.55 53.81
CA ALA A 3 -13.93 11.77 52.36
C ALA A 3 -13.27 10.64 51.60
N LEU A 4 -14.09 9.84 50.91
CA LEU A 4 -13.62 8.80 49.99
C LEU A 4 -13.25 9.48 48.66
N VAL A 5 -11.97 9.55 48.34
CA VAL A 5 -11.48 10.01 47.03
C VAL A 5 -11.56 8.82 46.09
N LEU A 6 -12.53 8.83 45.18
CA LEU A 6 -12.66 7.84 44.09
C LEU A 6 -11.65 8.24 42.99
N VAL A 7 -10.51 7.57 42.91
CA VAL A 7 -9.61 7.68 41.76
C VAL A 7 -10.16 6.83 40.62
N ALA A 8 -10.80 7.44 39.68
CA ALA A 8 -11.19 6.79 38.42
C ALA A 8 -9.91 6.56 37.59
N LEU A 9 -9.40 5.35 37.59
CA LEU A 9 -8.41 4.89 36.61
C LEU A 9 -9.06 4.92 35.22
N LEU A 10 -8.77 5.96 34.45
CA LEU A 10 -9.03 5.96 33.01
C LEU A 10 -8.10 4.90 32.38
N VAL A 11 -8.62 3.71 32.20
CA VAL A 11 -8.01 2.70 31.33
C VAL A 11 -8.19 3.25 29.89
N THR A 12 -7.19 3.94 29.39
CA THR A 12 -7.12 4.23 27.95
C THR A 12 -6.91 2.88 27.26
N GLU A 13 -7.99 2.33 26.70
CA GLU A 13 -7.85 1.23 25.75
C GLU A 13 -6.93 1.74 24.63
N LEU A 14 -5.73 1.17 24.52
CA LEU A 14 -4.89 1.34 23.35
C LEU A 14 -5.65 0.72 22.18
N THR A 15 -6.35 1.53 21.41
CA THR A 15 -6.85 1.11 20.11
C THR A 15 -5.65 1.07 19.17
N ALA A 16 -5.45 -0.06 18.48
CA ALA A 16 -4.45 -0.18 17.42
C ALA A 16 -4.58 1.01 16.46
N ALA A 17 -3.46 1.56 16.01
CA ALA A 17 -3.49 2.64 15.03
C ALA A 17 -4.12 2.16 13.73
N ASP A 18 -4.95 2.96 13.10
CA ASP A 18 -5.54 2.66 11.80
C ASP A 18 -4.46 2.39 10.74
N TRP A 19 -4.71 1.41 9.87
CA TRP A 19 -3.90 1.04 8.71
C TRP A 19 -4.78 1.12 7.47
N ARG A 20 -4.96 2.33 6.92
CA ARG A 20 -6.12 2.67 6.07
C ARG A 20 -5.96 2.38 4.58
N GLN A 21 -4.79 1.96 4.10
CA GLN A 21 -4.53 1.76 2.68
C GLN A 21 -3.30 0.88 2.46
N PHE A 22 -2.95 0.66 1.20
CA PHE A 22 -1.73 -0.03 0.80
C PHE A 22 -0.50 0.55 1.51
N ARG A 23 0.24 -0.31 2.23
CA ARG A 23 1.40 0.05 3.05
C ARG A 23 1.08 1.02 4.21
N GLY A 24 -0.17 1.01 4.68
CA GLY A 24 -0.62 1.81 5.81
C GLY A 24 -0.77 3.30 5.52
N ASN A 25 -0.87 4.09 6.57
CA ASN A 25 -1.04 5.52 6.45
C ASN A 25 0.16 6.15 5.72
N LEU A 26 -0.14 7.06 4.78
CA LEU A 26 0.85 7.69 3.89
C LEU A 26 1.66 6.69 3.04
N SER A 27 1.21 5.45 2.90
CA SER A 27 1.91 4.36 2.19
C SER A 27 3.36 4.16 2.65
N SER A 28 3.62 4.40 3.94
CA SER A 28 4.98 4.40 4.53
C SER A 28 5.50 3.01 4.89
N SER A 29 4.64 2.00 5.02
CA SER A 29 4.95 0.68 5.61
C SER A 29 5.47 0.75 7.06
N VAL A 30 5.19 1.82 7.79
CA VAL A 30 5.61 1.99 9.18
C VAL A 30 4.40 1.93 10.12
N ALA A 31 4.35 0.92 10.98
CA ALA A 31 3.36 0.79 12.05
C ALA A 31 3.87 1.55 13.29
N ALA A 32 3.69 2.86 13.28
CA ALA A 32 4.18 3.74 14.34
C ALA A 32 3.43 3.49 15.65
N GLY A 33 4.17 3.32 16.75
CA GLY A 33 3.62 3.07 18.08
C GLY A 33 3.22 1.61 18.33
N GLU A 34 3.16 0.77 17.31
CA GLU A 34 2.82 -0.64 17.43
C GLU A 34 4.06 -1.48 17.82
N LYS A 35 3.81 -2.53 18.61
CA LYS A 35 4.83 -3.47 19.09
C LYS A 35 4.44 -4.91 18.72
N PRO A 36 4.51 -5.27 17.43
CA PRO A 36 4.20 -6.65 17.03
C PRO A 36 5.22 -7.62 17.61
N PRO A 37 4.85 -8.89 17.79
CA PRO A 37 5.78 -9.90 18.28
C PRO A 37 6.96 -10.04 17.32
N VAL A 38 8.13 -10.33 17.87
CA VAL A 38 9.34 -10.66 17.07
C VAL A 38 9.45 -12.16 16.80
N THR A 39 8.76 -12.98 17.61
CA THR A 39 8.67 -14.44 17.44
C THR A 39 7.23 -14.88 17.42
N TRP A 40 6.89 -15.76 16.50
CA TRP A 40 5.59 -16.45 16.44
C TRP A 40 5.72 -17.80 15.76
N GLY A 41 4.72 -18.66 15.96
CA GLY A 41 4.61 -19.98 15.34
C GLY A 41 3.15 -20.25 14.96
N GLU A 42 2.82 -21.51 14.66
CA GLU A 42 1.44 -21.87 14.28
C GLU A 42 0.42 -21.62 15.40
N THR A 43 0.85 -21.69 16.66
CA THR A 43 0.00 -21.54 17.85
C THR A 43 0.51 -20.48 18.84
N GLU A 44 1.70 -19.95 18.63
CA GLU A 44 2.31 -18.98 19.52
C GLU A 44 2.22 -17.58 18.92
N ASN A 45 1.79 -16.60 19.71
CA ASN A 45 1.64 -15.20 19.31
C ASN A 45 0.74 -14.99 18.07
N ILE A 46 -0.22 -15.89 17.84
CA ILE A 46 -1.29 -15.78 16.85
C ILE A 46 -2.60 -15.52 17.58
N ALA A 47 -3.19 -14.35 17.39
CA ALA A 47 -4.46 -14.00 18.01
C ALA A 47 -5.61 -14.84 17.41
N TRP A 48 -5.64 -14.96 16.09
CA TRP A 48 -6.61 -15.76 15.35
C TRP A 48 -6.12 -16.06 13.94
N LYS A 49 -6.69 -17.10 13.32
CA LYS A 49 -6.46 -17.51 11.94
C LYS A 49 -7.78 -17.96 11.33
N ILE A 50 -8.15 -17.44 10.19
CA ILE A 50 -9.41 -17.76 9.52
C ILE A 50 -9.19 -18.07 8.04
N PRO A 51 -9.94 -19.04 7.48
CA PRO A 51 -9.97 -19.25 6.04
C PRO A 51 -10.76 -18.14 5.36
N LEU A 52 -10.25 -17.64 4.23
CA LEU A 52 -10.94 -16.70 3.37
C LEU A 52 -11.62 -17.43 2.21
N ALA A 53 -12.73 -16.85 1.72
CA ALA A 53 -13.34 -17.32 0.50
C ALA A 53 -12.57 -16.78 -0.71
N GLY A 54 -12.39 -17.63 -1.73
CA GLY A 54 -11.75 -17.24 -2.98
C GLY A 54 -10.25 -16.96 -2.84
N ARG A 55 -9.74 -16.19 -3.79
CA ARG A 55 -8.34 -15.79 -3.89
C ARG A 55 -8.21 -14.29 -3.78
N GLY A 56 -7.28 -13.81 -2.99
CA GLY A 56 -6.93 -12.40 -2.85
C GLY A 56 -5.45 -12.25 -2.56
N LEU A 57 -4.86 -11.19 -3.10
CA LEU A 57 -3.49 -10.76 -2.83
C LEU A 57 -3.48 -9.34 -2.27
N SER A 58 -4.64 -8.84 -1.84
CA SER A 58 -4.75 -7.57 -1.15
C SER A 58 -4.17 -7.66 0.25
N GLY A 59 -3.46 -6.63 0.68
CA GLY A 59 -3.16 -6.43 2.08
C GLY A 59 -4.44 -6.13 2.88
N PRO A 60 -4.53 -6.54 4.15
CA PRO A 60 -5.60 -6.10 5.02
C PRO A 60 -5.45 -4.61 5.37
N ILE A 61 -6.57 -3.91 5.51
CA ILE A 61 -6.60 -2.60 6.15
C ILE A 61 -7.31 -2.69 7.50
N VAL A 62 -6.90 -1.83 8.42
CA VAL A 62 -7.48 -1.74 9.76
C VAL A 62 -8.09 -0.35 9.94
N VAL A 63 -9.38 -0.30 10.30
CA VAL A 63 -10.08 0.93 10.63
C VAL A 63 -10.80 0.70 11.96
N THR A 64 -10.37 1.40 12.97
CA THR A 64 -10.85 1.27 14.36
C THR A 64 -10.72 -0.18 14.89
N ASP A 65 -11.81 -0.88 15.09
CA ASP A 65 -11.89 -2.26 15.62
C ASP A 65 -12.16 -3.32 14.54
N ARG A 66 -11.93 -2.97 13.25
CA ARG A 66 -12.30 -3.80 12.10
C ARG A 66 -11.15 -4.01 11.14
N VAL A 67 -11.03 -5.21 10.63
CA VAL A 67 -10.10 -5.59 9.56
C VAL A 67 -10.92 -5.78 8.29
N TYR A 68 -10.51 -5.14 7.20
CA TYR A 68 -11.13 -5.28 5.90
C TYR A 68 -10.13 -5.84 4.89
N LEU A 69 -10.61 -6.70 4.04
CA LEU A 69 -9.84 -7.20 2.91
C LEU A 69 -10.74 -7.57 1.74
N THR A 70 -10.12 -7.73 0.58
CA THR A 70 -10.79 -8.13 -0.65
C THR A 70 -10.31 -9.51 -1.09
N SER A 71 -11.22 -10.26 -1.70
CA SER A 71 -10.93 -11.49 -2.40
C SER A 71 -11.82 -11.61 -3.64
N SER A 72 -11.55 -12.57 -4.49
CA SER A 72 -12.37 -12.89 -5.66
C SER A 72 -12.53 -14.39 -5.78
N ASP A 73 -13.71 -14.84 -6.15
CA ASP A 73 -14.01 -16.25 -6.36
C ASP A 73 -14.80 -16.47 -7.67
N GLY A 74 -15.31 -17.68 -7.88
CA GLY A 74 -15.87 -18.11 -9.14
C GLY A 74 -14.81 -18.64 -10.11
N PHE A 75 -15.25 -19.27 -11.20
CA PHE A 75 -14.37 -19.91 -12.17
C PHE A 75 -13.37 -18.92 -12.79
N ASN A 76 -13.82 -17.70 -13.09
CA ASN A 76 -13.02 -16.63 -13.67
C ASN A 76 -12.61 -15.55 -12.65
N GLN A 77 -12.74 -15.80 -11.34
CA GLN A 77 -12.56 -14.77 -10.31
C GLN A 77 -13.47 -13.53 -10.53
N ASP A 78 -14.66 -13.76 -11.07
CA ASP A 78 -15.61 -12.73 -11.48
C ASP A 78 -16.59 -12.32 -10.36
N ARG A 79 -16.62 -13.06 -9.26
CA ARG A 79 -17.31 -12.65 -8.05
C ARG A 79 -16.35 -11.93 -7.10
N LEU A 80 -16.57 -10.65 -6.94
CA LEU A 80 -15.75 -9.72 -6.14
C LEU A 80 -16.26 -9.70 -4.70
N LEU A 81 -15.40 -9.94 -3.74
CA LEU A 81 -15.77 -10.02 -2.32
C LEU A 81 -15.07 -8.94 -1.52
N VAL A 82 -15.83 -8.27 -0.65
CA VAL A 82 -15.31 -7.43 0.43
C VAL A 82 -15.74 -8.04 1.75
N GLU A 83 -14.81 -8.26 2.66
CA GLU A 83 -15.06 -8.88 3.95
C GLU A 83 -14.57 -8.00 5.09
N CYS A 84 -15.34 -8.00 6.18
CA CYS A 84 -15.03 -7.29 7.41
C CYS A 84 -14.99 -8.27 8.58
N PHE A 85 -13.92 -8.16 9.37
CA PHE A 85 -13.71 -9.00 10.55
C PHE A 85 -13.48 -8.12 11.78
N ASP A 86 -13.84 -8.65 12.93
CA ASP A 86 -13.49 -8.05 14.20
C ASP A 86 -11.98 -8.20 14.45
N VAL A 87 -11.29 -7.12 14.79
CA VAL A 87 -9.82 -7.11 14.92
C VAL A 87 -9.32 -7.96 16.09
N LYS A 88 -10.09 -8.08 17.17
CA LYS A 88 -9.70 -8.85 18.37
C LYS A 88 -9.95 -10.34 18.21
N THR A 89 -11.07 -10.71 17.57
CA THR A 89 -11.56 -12.10 17.56
C THR A 89 -11.44 -12.80 16.21
N GLY A 90 -11.24 -12.06 15.10
CA GLY A 90 -11.29 -12.60 13.75
C GLY A 90 -12.70 -13.03 13.30
N VAL A 91 -13.73 -12.81 14.10
CA VAL A 91 -15.10 -13.14 13.72
C VAL A 91 -15.54 -12.23 12.56
N ARG A 92 -16.04 -12.86 11.49
CA ARG A 92 -16.54 -12.10 10.35
C ARG A 92 -17.82 -11.35 10.73
N ARG A 93 -17.78 -10.01 10.65
CA ARG A 93 -18.93 -9.14 10.91
C ARG A 93 -19.88 -9.12 9.71
N TRP A 94 -19.32 -9.03 8.48
CA TRP A 94 -20.09 -9.07 7.25
C TRP A 94 -19.24 -9.45 6.03
N ARG A 95 -19.92 -9.81 4.95
CA ARG A 95 -19.35 -10.02 3.60
C ARG A 95 -20.29 -9.37 2.58
N ARG A 96 -19.72 -8.73 1.57
CA ARG A 96 -20.44 -8.25 0.38
C ARG A 96 -19.86 -8.89 -0.86
N SER A 97 -20.73 -9.10 -1.85
CA SER A 97 -20.38 -9.72 -3.11
C SER A 97 -20.91 -8.88 -4.28
N PHE A 98 -20.07 -8.69 -5.30
CA PHE A 98 -20.37 -7.93 -6.51
C PHE A 98 -19.95 -8.77 -7.72
N GLN A 99 -20.52 -8.50 -8.88
CA GLN A 99 -20.10 -9.10 -10.13
C GLN A 99 -19.10 -8.18 -10.83
N ALA A 100 -17.97 -8.74 -11.31
CA ALA A 100 -17.00 -8.01 -12.11
C ALA A 100 -17.64 -7.54 -13.43
N THR A 101 -17.39 -6.28 -13.80
CA THR A 101 -17.89 -5.72 -15.06
C THR A 101 -16.81 -5.73 -16.16
N GLY A 102 -15.55 -5.80 -15.77
CA GLY A 102 -14.41 -5.81 -16.68
C GLY A 102 -13.71 -7.15 -16.76
N ARG A 103 -12.55 -7.14 -17.41
CA ARG A 103 -11.75 -8.36 -17.64
C ARG A 103 -11.09 -8.83 -16.33
N THR A 104 -11.27 -10.10 -16.02
CA THR A 104 -10.77 -10.71 -14.76
C THR A 104 -9.50 -11.54 -14.95
N GLN A 105 -9.03 -11.72 -16.20
CA GLN A 105 -7.82 -12.50 -16.48
C GLN A 105 -6.59 -11.83 -15.85
N CYS A 106 -5.80 -12.62 -15.15
CA CYS A 106 -4.55 -12.15 -14.52
C CYS A 106 -3.49 -13.26 -14.54
N HIS A 107 -2.25 -12.85 -14.26
CA HIS A 107 -1.12 -13.77 -14.12
C HIS A 107 -1.33 -14.74 -12.95
N SER A 108 -0.73 -15.94 -12.98
CA SER A 108 -0.86 -16.96 -11.91
C SER A 108 -0.43 -16.49 -10.52
N LYS A 109 0.51 -15.54 -10.42
CA LYS A 109 0.91 -14.88 -9.17
C LYS A 109 0.05 -13.66 -8.81
N MET A 110 -1.04 -13.40 -9.53
CA MET A 110 -1.98 -12.31 -9.27
C MET A 110 -3.39 -12.85 -9.06
N ALA A 111 -4.29 -12.01 -8.62
CA ALA A 111 -5.72 -12.28 -8.49
C ALA A 111 -6.51 -11.06 -8.97
N ASN A 112 -7.81 -11.22 -9.27
CA ASN A 112 -8.65 -10.06 -9.53
C ASN A 112 -8.69 -9.12 -8.31
N ALA A 113 -8.65 -9.66 -7.09
CA ALA A 113 -8.51 -8.92 -5.84
C ALA A 113 -7.04 -8.76 -5.41
N THR A 114 -6.17 -8.26 -6.29
CA THR A 114 -4.78 -7.92 -5.95
C THR A 114 -4.65 -6.53 -5.30
N PRO A 115 -5.35 -5.47 -5.75
CA PRO A 115 -5.27 -4.16 -5.12
C PRO A 115 -5.73 -4.20 -3.66
N THR A 116 -4.96 -3.57 -2.78
CA THR A 116 -5.34 -3.37 -1.37
C THR A 116 -6.42 -2.30 -1.29
N PRO A 117 -7.51 -2.49 -0.54
CA PRO A 117 -8.52 -1.45 -0.37
C PRO A 117 -7.97 -0.22 0.36
N ALA A 118 -8.68 0.91 0.25
CA ALA A 118 -8.38 2.13 0.98
C ALA A 118 -9.57 2.60 1.81
N SER A 119 -9.33 3.47 2.79
CA SER A 119 -10.38 4.04 3.65
C SER A 119 -10.09 5.49 4.01
N ASP A 120 -11.14 6.30 4.08
CA ASP A 120 -11.12 7.65 4.67
C ASP A 120 -11.45 7.64 6.18
N GLY A 121 -11.57 6.44 6.79
CA GLY A 121 -12.00 6.25 8.17
C GLY A 121 -13.53 6.18 8.34
N LYS A 122 -14.31 6.38 7.28
CA LYS A 122 -15.79 6.31 7.26
C LYS A 122 -16.31 5.40 6.16
N ARG A 123 -15.51 5.18 5.11
CA ARG A 123 -15.85 4.39 3.92
C ARG A 123 -14.70 3.46 3.57
N ILE A 124 -15.03 2.39 2.88
CA ILE A 124 -14.10 1.43 2.31
C ILE A 124 -14.19 1.54 0.80
N PHE A 125 -13.05 1.73 0.14
CA PHE A 125 -12.92 1.78 -1.31
C PHE A 125 -12.18 0.52 -1.77
N ALA A 126 -12.90 -0.44 -2.33
CA ALA A 126 -12.36 -1.69 -2.84
C ALA A 126 -12.19 -1.59 -4.35
N PHE A 127 -10.96 -1.68 -4.83
CA PHE A 127 -10.62 -1.66 -6.25
C PHE A 127 -10.15 -3.04 -6.70
N TYR A 128 -10.49 -3.43 -7.90
CA TYR A 128 -10.20 -4.75 -8.45
C TYR A 128 -9.45 -4.67 -9.78
N SER A 129 -8.73 -5.72 -10.14
CA SER A 129 -8.01 -5.82 -11.42
C SER A 129 -8.94 -5.69 -12.63
N SER A 130 -10.22 -6.02 -12.49
CA SER A 130 -11.28 -5.81 -13.48
C SER A 130 -11.69 -4.33 -13.65
N ASN A 131 -11.01 -3.41 -12.95
CA ASN A 131 -11.30 -1.97 -12.92
C ASN A 131 -12.67 -1.63 -12.32
N ASP A 132 -13.14 -2.45 -11.41
CA ASP A 132 -14.32 -2.22 -10.62
C ASP A 132 -13.95 -1.53 -9.31
N LEU A 133 -14.58 -0.42 -9.00
CA LEU A 133 -14.38 0.35 -7.77
C LEU A 133 -15.69 0.41 -6.97
N VAL A 134 -15.66 -0.16 -5.78
CA VAL A 134 -16.80 -0.28 -4.88
C VAL A 134 -16.57 0.61 -3.66
N CYS A 135 -17.54 1.41 -3.29
CA CYS A 135 -17.54 2.17 -2.04
C CYS A 135 -18.62 1.65 -1.09
N LEU A 136 -18.21 1.27 0.09
CA LEU A 136 -19.08 0.81 1.18
C LEU A 136 -18.92 1.72 2.39
N ASP A 137 -19.94 1.81 3.24
CA ASP A 137 -19.75 2.28 4.61
C ASP A 137 -19.04 1.20 5.46
N LEU A 138 -18.70 1.52 6.70
CA LEU A 138 -18.01 0.57 7.59
C LEU A 138 -18.88 -0.65 7.96
N ASP A 139 -20.20 -0.56 7.84
CA ASP A 139 -21.13 -1.64 8.08
C ASP A 139 -21.46 -2.47 6.83
N GLY A 140 -20.79 -2.12 5.71
CA GLY A 140 -20.87 -2.84 4.45
C GLY A 140 -22.07 -2.47 3.61
N ASN A 141 -22.77 -1.37 3.88
CA ASN A 141 -23.82 -0.89 3.00
C ASN A 141 -23.19 -0.26 1.75
N LEU A 142 -23.69 -0.61 0.57
CA LEU A 142 -23.22 -0.06 -0.68
C LEU A 142 -23.62 1.43 -0.77
N LEU A 143 -22.62 2.29 -0.94
CA LEU A 143 -22.84 3.71 -1.18
C LEU A 143 -22.84 4.01 -2.67
N TRP A 144 -21.85 3.50 -3.41
CA TRP A 144 -21.78 3.59 -4.86
C TRP A 144 -20.85 2.52 -5.45
N TYR A 145 -20.99 2.30 -6.75
CA TYR A 145 -20.20 1.35 -7.54
C TYR A 145 -19.87 1.94 -8.92
N ARG A 146 -18.62 1.81 -9.36
CA ARG A 146 -18.16 2.23 -10.68
C ARG A 146 -17.43 1.09 -11.38
N GLY A 147 -17.99 0.60 -12.48
CA GLY A 147 -17.29 -0.25 -13.43
C GLY A 147 -16.57 0.63 -14.45
N LEU A 148 -15.29 0.93 -14.23
CA LEU A 148 -14.54 1.89 -15.06
C LEU A 148 -14.36 1.39 -16.51
N THR A 149 -14.44 0.10 -16.74
CA THR A 149 -14.43 -0.48 -18.10
C THR A 149 -15.70 -0.18 -18.89
N HIS A 150 -16.79 0.23 -18.24
CA HIS A 150 -17.96 0.73 -18.94
C HIS A 150 -17.65 2.06 -19.64
N ASP A 151 -16.92 2.94 -18.98
CA ASP A 151 -16.49 4.23 -19.53
C ASP A 151 -15.25 4.10 -20.43
N TYR A 152 -14.36 3.13 -20.12
CA TYR A 152 -13.07 2.88 -20.79
C TYR A 152 -12.92 1.39 -21.15
N PRO A 153 -13.63 0.88 -22.17
CA PRO A 153 -13.73 -0.56 -22.46
C PRO A 153 -12.39 -1.22 -22.84
N ASN A 154 -11.42 -0.45 -23.29
CA ASN A 154 -10.08 -0.98 -23.63
C ASN A 154 -9.12 -0.96 -22.44
N ALA A 155 -9.50 -0.43 -21.27
CA ALA A 155 -8.64 -0.38 -20.09
C ALA A 155 -8.49 -1.79 -19.49
N SER A 156 -7.47 -2.51 -19.94
CA SER A 156 -7.20 -3.88 -19.51
C SER A 156 -5.72 -4.20 -19.60
N ASN A 157 -5.17 -4.81 -18.57
CA ASN A 157 -3.82 -5.35 -18.54
C ASN A 157 -3.89 -6.87 -18.63
N SER A 158 -3.15 -7.47 -19.56
CA SER A 158 -3.15 -8.93 -19.78
C SER A 158 -2.62 -9.73 -18.58
N LEU A 159 -1.76 -9.12 -17.76
CA LEU A 159 -1.22 -9.71 -16.53
C LEU A 159 -2.05 -9.40 -15.28
N GLY A 160 -3.08 -8.56 -15.42
CA GLY A 160 -3.88 -8.04 -14.31
C GLY A 160 -3.34 -6.72 -13.74
N MET A 161 -4.19 -6.02 -12.99
CA MET A 161 -3.90 -4.74 -12.34
C MET A 161 -3.62 -4.97 -10.85
N ALA A 162 -2.60 -4.30 -10.31
CA ALA A 162 -2.26 -4.39 -8.88
C ALA A 162 -2.20 -3.02 -8.18
N SER A 163 -2.29 -1.94 -8.94
CA SER A 163 -2.29 -0.59 -8.38
C SER A 163 -3.45 -0.41 -7.39
N SER A 164 -3.12 -0.12 -6.14
CA SER A 164 -4.09 0.07 -5.08
C SER A 164 -4.61 1.51 -5.08
N PRO A 165 -5.88 1.77 -4.74
CA PRO A 165 -6.40 3.11 -4.61
C PRO A 165 -5.76 3.84 -3.42
N VAL A 166 -5.72 5.17 -3.47
CA VAL A 166 -5.37 6.03 -2.35
C VAL A 166 -6.49 7.03 -2.09
N VAL A 167 -6.72 7.37 -0.83
CA VAL A 167 -7.67 8.42 -0.46
C VAL A 167 -6.91 9.61 0.11
N ILE A 168 -7.11 10.79 -0.51
CA ILE A 168 -6.49 12.05 -0.08
C ILE A 168 -7.62 13.09 0.07
N GLY A 169 -7.87 13.50 1.30
CA GLY A 169 -8.98 14.40 1.61
C GLY A 169 -10.34 13.78 1.23
N ASP A 170 -11.03 14.43 0.31
CA ASP A 170 -12.33 14.01 -0.20
C ASP A 170 -12.27 13.34 -1.60
N THR A 171 -11.09 12.87 -2.01
CA THR A 171 -10.86 12.28 -3.33
C THR A 171 -10.27 10.88 -3.20
N VAL A 172 -10.92 9.87 -3.77
CA VAL A 172 -10.33 8.56 -4.01
C VAL A 172 -9.69 8.55 -5.39
N ILE A 173 -8.44 8.11 -5.47
CA ILE A 173 -7.62 8.17 -6.68
C ILE A 173 -7.23 6.75 -7.08
N VAL A 174 -7.43 6.44 -8.35
CA VAL A 174 -7.03 5.19 -8.99
C VAL A 174 -6.09 5.46 -10.15
N GLN A 175 -5.14 4.56 -10.38
CA GLN A 175 -4.24 4.56 -11.52
C GLN A 175 -4.42 3.25 -12.28
N VAL A 176 -4.84 3.37 -13.54
CA VAL A 176 -5.10 2.26 -14.45
C VAL A 176 -4.14 2.40 -15.61
N GLU A 177 -3.14 1.52 -15.69
CA GLU A 177 -2.16 1.57 -16.75
C GLU A 177 -2.00 0.20 -17.42
N SER A 178 -2.15 0.20 -18.71
CA SER A 178 -2.10 -0.96 -19.58
C SER A 178 -1.47 -0.60 -20.92
N GLN A 179 -1.33 -1.58 -21.80
CA GLN A 179 -0.86 -1.35 -23.18
C GLN A 179 -1.91 -0.69 -24.08
N SER A 180 -3.13 -0.47 -23.55
CA SER A 180 -4.21 0.20 -24.28
C SER A 180 -4.66 1.49 -23.58
N ASP A 181 -5.92 1.63 -23.15
CA ASP A 181 -6.37 2.83 -22.46
C ASP A 181 -5.76 2.89 -21.05
N SER A 182 -4.95 3.92 -20.84
CA SER A 182 -4.25 4.16 -19.58
C SER A 182 -4.63 5.54 -19.04
N PHE A 183 -4.96 5.61 -17.74
CA PHE A 183 -5.37 6.84 -17.10
C PHE A 183 -5.14 6.81 -15.58
N ALA A 184 -5.13 7.98 -14.98
CA ALA A 184 -5.37 8.17 -13.56
C ALA A 184 -6.65 8.99 -13.38
N MET A 185 -7.39 8.73 -12.31
CA MET A 185 -8.68 9.35 -12.08
C MET A 185 -8.86 9.64 -10.59
N GLY A 186 -9.34 10.85 -10.28
CA GLY A 186 -9.83 11.22 -8.96
C GLY A 186 -11.36 11.27 -8.96
N LEU A 187 -11.96 10.59 -7.98
CA LEU A 187 -13.42 10.52 -7.81
C LEU A 187 -13.79 11.09 -6.44
N ASP A 188 -14.97 11.72 -6.36
CA ASP A 188 -15.54 12.16 -5.09
C ASP A 188 -15.84 10.95 -4.20
N VAL A 189 -15.37 10.98 -2.95
CA VAL A 189 -15.57 9.87 -2.00
C VAL A 189 -17.04 9.63 -1.65
N ARG A 190 -17.94 10.61 -1.85
CA ARG A 190 -19.32 10.55 -1.41
C ARG A 190 -20.21 9.80 -2.40
N ASP A 191 -20.00 10.01 -3.70
CA ASP A 191 -20.91 9.54 -4.75
C ASP A 191 -20.21 8.90 -5.96
N GLY A 192 -18.85 8.87 -5.97
CA GLY A 192 -18.08 8.28 -7.05
C GLY A 192 -18.08 9.08 -8.34
N THR A 193 -18.53 10.34 -8.33
CA THR A 193 -18.46 11.21 -9.51
C THR A 193 -17.02 11.57 -9.83
N THR A 194 -16.70 11.61 -11.13
CA THR A 194 -15.35 11.94 -11.59
C THR A 194 -15.07 13.43 -11.34
N ARG A 195 -14.05 13.72 -10.54
CA ARG A 195 -13.51 15.08 -10.33
C ARG A 195 -12.55 15.46 -11.43
N TRP A 196 -11.67 14.53 -11.78
CA TRP A 196 -10.69 14.69 -12.83
C TRP A 196 -10.31 13.35 -13.45
N HIS A 197 -9.88 13.40 -14.70
CA HIS A 197 -9.38 12.28 -15.47
C HIS A 197 -8.16 12.74 -16.23
N ARG A 198 -7.06 11.97 -16.17
CA ARG A 198 -5.81 12.25 -16.88
C ARG A 198 -5.37 11.02 -17.66
N LYS A 199 -5.20 11.17 -18.97
CA LYS A 199 -4.57 10.12 -19.79
C LYS A 199 -3.15 9.86 -19.32
N GLN A 200 -2.75 8.59 -19.30
CA GLN A 200 -1.41 8.14 -19.01
C GLN A 200 -0.79 7.48 -20.25
N HIS A 201 0.52 7.23 -20.18
CA HIS A 201 1.22 6.50 -21.23
C HIS A 201 0.76 5.04 -21.25
N ARG A 202 0.72 4.45 -22.46
CA ARG A 202 0.26 3.07 -22.70
C ARG A 202 1.35 2.06 -22.37
N PHE A 203 1.62 1.85 -21.10
CA PHE A 203 2.53 0.84 -20.58
C PHE A 203 1.88 0.12 -19.41
N ASP A 204 2.27 -1.16 -19.24
CA ASP A 204 1.89 -1.87 -18.02
C ASP A 204 2.58 -1.24 -16.80
N ASN A 205 1.82 -1.00 -15.76
CA ASN A 205 2.31 -0.48 -14.49
C ASN A 205 1.50 -1.07 -13.34
N TRP A 206 2.15 -1.43 -12.26
CA TRP A 206 1.57 -2.03 -11.06
C TRP A 206 1.85 -1.23 -9.81
N SER A 207 2.64 -0.14 -9.92
CA SER A 207 2.88 0.76 -8.79
C SER A 207 1.58 1.45 -8.39
N SER A 208 1.45 1.73 -7.10
CA SER A 208 0.28 2.41 -6.54
C SER A 208 0.54 3.91 -6.41
N PRO A 209 -0.47 4.76 -6.62
CA PRO A 209 -0.38 6.17 -6.27
C PRO A 209 -0.15 6.32 -4.77
N ILE A 210 0.61 7.33 -4.39
CA ILE A 210 0.89 7.64 -2.99
C ILE A 210 0.66 9.13 -2.69
N GLU A 211 0.40 9.45 -1.44
CA GLU A 211 0.28 10.84 -0.99
C GLU A 211 1.65 11.47 -0.75
N LEU A 212 1.84 12.70 -1.22
CA LEU A 212 2.85 13.62 -0.74
C LEU A 212 2.14 14.66 0.13
N PRO A 213 2.25 14.57 1.46
CA PRO A 213 1.55 15.45 2.37
C PRO A 213 1.94 16.90 2.19
N GLY A 214 0.95 17.78 2.06
CA GLY A 214 1.14 19.22 2.13
C GLY A 214 1.19 19.73 3.57
N LYS A 215 1.73 20.92 3.81
CA LYS A 215 1.63 21.59 5.11
C LYS A 215 0.17 21.83 5.52
N ASP A 216 -0.68 22.07 4.55
CA ASP A 216 -2.12 22.09 4.63
C ASP A 216 -2.64 20.79 3.99
N PRO A 217 -3.39 19.93 4.69
CA PRO A 217 -3.92 18.70 4.11
C PRO A 217 -4.72 18.89 2.83
N ALA A 218 -5.36 20.05 2.66
CA ALA A 218 -6.09 20.38 1.43
C ALA A 218 -5.16 20.60 0.22
N LYS A 219 -3.87 20.75 0.46
CA LYS A 219 -2.81 20.94 -0.55
C LYS A 219 -1.91 19.72 -0.71
N SER A 220 -2.31 18.58 -0.17
CA SER A 220 -1.60 17.33 -0.42
C SER A 220 -1.65 17.00 -1.91
N LEU A 221 -0.54 16.46 -2.41
CA LEU A 221 -0.41 16.00 -3.79
C LEU A 221 -0.55 14.49 -3.86
N VAL A 222 -1.02 13.99 -4.98
CA VAL A 222 -0.87 12.57 -5.34
C VAL A 222 0.33 12.42 -6.25
N LEU A 223 1.17 11.44 -5.96
CA LEU A 223 2.30 11.05 -6.79
C LEU A 223 1.92 9.84 -7.64
N LEU A 224 2.00 9.98 -8.94
CA LEU A 224 1.74 8.95 -9.94
C LEU A 224 3.07 8.53 -10.57
N GLN A 225 3.52 7.32 -10.27
CA GLN A 225 4.76 6.74 -10.79
C GLN A 225 4.45 5.86 -11.99
N ASN A 226 5.25 5.98 -13.05
CA ASN A 226 5.22 5.07 -14.20
C ASN A 226 6.58 5.02 -14.93
N MET A 227 6.64 4.31 -16.06
CA MET A 227 7.90 4.14 -16.83
C MET A 227 8.54 5.43 -17.33
N VAL A 228 7.78 6.52 -17.47
CA VAL A 228 8.34 7.79 -17.97
C VAL A 228 8.75 8.73 -16.85
N GLY A 229 8.34 8.46 -15.61
CA GLY A 229 8.75 9.27 -14.47
C GLY A 229 7.79 9.28 -13.30
N LEU A 230 7.76 10.41 -12.60
CA LEU A 230 6.89 10.67 -11.46
C LEU A 230 6.16 11.99 -11.65
N THR A 231 4.84 11.94 -11.69
CA THR A 231 4.01 13.15 -11.80
C THR A 231 3.34 13.43 -10.46
N ALA A 232 3.44 14.65 -9.97
CA ALA A 232 2.70 15.14 -8.81
C ALA A 232 1.51 15.98 -9.26
N LEU A 233 0.32 15.59 -8.80
CA LEU A 233 -0.92 16.30 -9.09
C LEU A 233 -1.57 16.79 -7.80
N GLU A 234 -2.25 17.91 -7.85
CA GLU A 234 -3.19 18.29 -6.79
C GLU A 234 -4.27 17.20 -6.68
N ALA A 235 -4.38 16.58 -5.50
CA ALA A 235 -5.24 15.41 -5.31
C ALA A 235 -6.71 15.67 -5.67
N ARG A 236 -7.21 16.89 -5.42
CA ARG A 236 -8.60 17.26 -5.65
C ARG A 236 -8.93 17.64 -7.08
N THR A 237 -8.01 18.28 -7.80
CA THR A 237 -8.26 18.88 -9.13
C THR A 237 -7.60 18.14 -10.28
N GLY A 238 -6.58 17.30 -9.99
CA GLY A 238 -5.76 16.64 -10.98
C GLY A 238 -4.80 17.59 -11.71
N THR A 239 -4.69 18.86 -11.25
CA THR A 239 -3.76 19.84 -11.82
C THR A 239 -2.34 19.40 -11.52
N GLU A 240 -1.49 19.39 -12.55
CA GLU A 240 -0.08 19.06 -12.38
C GLU A 240 0.63 20.15 -11.60
N ALA A 241 1.31 19.74 -10.54
CA ALA A 241 2.17 20.59 -9.73
C ALA A 241 3.61 20.55 -10.25
N TRP A 242 4.13 19.35 -10.50
CA TRP A 242 5.47 19.14 -11.05
C TRP A 242 5.63 17.75 -11.64
N HIS A 243 6.68 17.56 -12.41
CA HIS A 243 7.06 16.29 -13.01
C HIS A 243 8.57 16.03 -12.85
N TYR A 244 8.94 14.74 -12.74
CA TYR A 244 10.32 14.25 -12.75
C TYR A 244 10.49 13.28 -13.92
N ASP A 245 11.32 13.67 -14.91
CA ASP A 245 11.44 13.06 -16.24
C ASP A 245 12.49 11.94 -16.33
N GLU A 246 12.57 11.06 -15.34
CA GLU A 246 13.49 9.92 -15.42
C GLU A 246 12.71 8.60 -15.31
N PRO A 247 13.01 7.61 -16.15
CA PRO A 247 12.33 6.32 -16.11
C PRO A 247 12.35 5.70 -14.74
N SER A 248 11.21 5.15 -14.30
CA SER A 248 11.10 4.48 -13.03
C SER A 248 10.58 3.04 -13.16
N SER A 249 10.77 2.26 -12.12
CA SER A 249 10.28 0.87 -12.04
C SER A 249 8.76 0.84 -12.07
N ARG A 250 8.21 -0.23 -12.68
CA ARG A 250 6.76 -0.39 -12.86
C ARG A 250 6.07 -1.11 -11.71
N THR A 251 6.83 -1.79 -10.85
CA THR A 251 6.25 -2.66 -9.80
C THR A 251 6.40 -2.07 -8.41
N PRO A 252 7.61 -1.75 -7.91
CA PRO A 252 7.75 -1.12 -6.61
C PRO A 252 7.21 0.32 -6.66
N SER A 253 6.45 0.70 -5.66
CA SER A 253 5.93 2.07 -5.51
C SER A 253 6.95 2.95 -4.78
N SER A 254 6.92 4.24 -5.04
CA SER A 254 7.67 5.26 -4.28
C SER A 254 7.28 5.27 -2.80
N VAL A 255 8.07 5.93 -1.98
CA VAL A 255 7.76 6.22 -0.57
C VAL A 255 8.14 7.65 -0.23
N VAL A 256 7.35 8.28 0.62
CA VAL A 256 7.62 9.63 1.15
C VAL A 256 7.99 9.52 2.63
N ALA A 257 9.08 10.15 3.02
CA ALA A 257 9.49 10.28 4.41
C ALA A 257 10.28 11.57 4.61
N ASP A 258 10.02 12.27 5.70
CA ASP A 258 10.72 13.50 6.09
C ASP A 258 10.77 14.56 4.96
N GLY A 259 9.70 14.63 4.14
CA GLY A 259 9.60 15.56 3.02
C GLY A 259 10.43 15.18 1.79
N ILE A 260 11.05 14.00 1.78
CA ILE A 260 11.80 13.45 0.65
C ILE A 260 10.98 12.34 -0.01
N VAL A 261 10.97 12.32 -1.34
CA VAL A 261 10.36 11.25 -2.13
C VAL A 261 11.47 10.31 -2.61
N PHE A 262 11.37 9.03 -2.24
CA PHE A 262 12.30 7.99 -2.69
C PHE A 262 11.62 7.21 -3.81
N ILE A 263 12.11 7.38 -5.02
CA ILE A 263 11.55 6.74 -6.22
C ILE A 263 12.48 5.63 -6.72
N PRO A 264 11.96 4.43 -7.01
CA PRO A 264 12.69 3.35 -7.69
C PRO A 264 12.98 3.72 -9.16
N SER A 265 13.97 4.58 -9.37
CA SER A 265 14.42 5.07 -10.67
C SER A 265 15.94 4.99 -10.73
N ASN A 266 16.49 4.33 -11.77
CA ASN A 266 17.93 4.11 -11.92
C ASN A 266 18.60 3.58 -10.64
N GLY A 267 18.01 2.56 -10.03
CA GLY A 267 18.30 2.12 -8.68
C GLY A 267 17.31 2.74 -7.69
N LEU A 268 17.78 3.73 -6.90
CA LEU A 268 16.95 4.55 -6.05
C LEU A 268 17.37 6.01 -6.17
N THR A 269 16.39 6.87 -6.38
CA THR A 269 16.60 8.31 -6.41
C THR A 269 15.81 8.97 -5.28
N ALA A 270 16.45 9.84 -4.51
CA ALA A 270 15.82 10.68 -3.50
C ALA A 270 15.59 12.08 -4.07
N LEU A 271 14.33 12.49 -4.10
CA LEU A 271 13.89 13.76 -4.62
C LEU A 271 13.45 14.67 -3.46
N ARG A 272 13.89 15.92 -3.49
CA ARG A 272 13.44 16.96 -2.56
C ARG A 272 12.46 17.88 -3.31
N PRO A 273 11.15 17.76 -3.05
CA PRO A 273 10.16 18.67 -3.60
C PRO A 273 10.45 20.12 -3.16
N ALA A 274 10.21 21.06 -4.06
CA ALA A 274 10.32 22.47 -3.72
C ALA A 274 9.31 22.89 -2.65
N ALA A 275 9.66 23.87 -1.83
CA ALA A 275 8.84 24.32 -0.71
C ALA A 275 7.47 24.88 -1.12
N ASP A 276 7.37 25.41 -2.34
CA ASP A 276 6.13 25.91 -2.94
C ASP A 276 5.26 24.81 -3.57
N GLY A 277 5.80 23.59 -3.68
CA GLY A 277 5.14 22.43 -4.27
C GLY A 277 4.84 22.55 -5.77
N LYS A 278 5.43 23.50 -6.48
CA LYS A 278 5.12 23.81 -7.90
C LYS A 278 6.31 23.65 -8.85
N GLN A 279 7.51 23.69 -8.32
CA GLN A 279 8.71 23.51 -9.13
C GLN A 279 9.13 22.05 -9.16
N ALA A 280 9.82 21.62 -10.22
CA ALA A 280 10.39 20.30 -10.30
C ALA A 280 11.27 20.01 -9.08
N PRO A 281 11.24 18.78 -8.53
CA PRO A 281 12.01 18.45 -7.35
C PRO A 281 13.50 18.40 -7.65
N GLU A 282 14.33 18.78 -6.70
CA GLU A 282 15.76 18.59 -6.76
C GLU A 282 16.16 17.15 -6.46
N ILE A 283 17.15 16.62 -7.17
CA ILE A 283 17.75 15.33 -6.83
C ILE A 283 18.66 15.53 -5.61
N ALA A 284 18.25 15.04 -4.46
CA ALA A 284 19.09 15.08 -3.26
C ALA A 284 20.27 14.10 -3.40
N TRP A 285 19.99 12.89 -3.88
CA TRP A 285 20.98 11.88 -4.27
C TRP A 285 20.34 10.82 -5.16
N LYS A 286 21.17 10.08 -5.91
CA LYS A 286 20.75 8.85 -6.61
C LYS A 286 21.88 7.82 -6.57
N ASP A 287 21.50 6.53 -6.51
CA ASP A 287 22.46 5.43 -6.50
C ASP A 287 21.86 4.19 -7.15
N ASN A 288 22.48 3.75 -8.24
CA ASN A 288 22.04 2.60 -9.02
C ASN A 288 22.22 1.25 -8.28
N ARG A 289 23.00 1.20 -7.21
CA ARG A 289 23.21 0.00 -6.40
C ARG A 289 21.98 -0.36 -5.56
N PHE A 290 21.02 0.56 -5.35
CA PHE A 290 19.82 0.36 -4.51
C PHE A 290 18.58 0.00 -5.31
N GLY A 291 18.75 -0.67 -6.47
CA GLY A 291 17.59 -1.13 -7.24
C GLY A 291 16.67 -1.99 -6.38
N SER A 292 15.37 -1.66 -6.42
CA SER A 292 14.33 -2.50 -5.87
C SER A 292 13.93 -3.54 -6.90
N GLY A 293 13.69 -4.78 -6.42
CA GLY A 293 12.99 -5.80 -7.19
C GLY A 293 11.48 -5.51 -7.22
N THR A 294 10.67 -6.50 -6.86
CA THR A 294 9.22 -6.32 -6.67
C THR A 294 8.87 -5.53 -5.39
N PRO A 295 9.55 -5.76 -4.23
CA PRO A 295 9.25 -5.02 -3.01
C PRO A 295 9.53 -3.52 -3.14
N SER A 296 8.63 -2.69 -2.64
CA SER A 296 8.82 -1.25 -2.56
C SER A 296 9.89 -0.88 -1.52
N PRO A 297 10.62 0.23 -1.68
CA PRO A 297 11.52 0.73 -0.66
C PRO A 297 10.75 1.13 0.60
N LEU A 298 11.43 1.10 1.75
CA LEU A 298 10.90 1.49 3.04
C LEU A 298 11.87 2.48 3.70
N VAL A 299 11.33 3.54 4.29
CA VAL A 299 12.12 4.50 5.08
C VAL A 299 11.73 4.41 6.54
N TYR A 300 12.72 4.23 7.41
CA TYR A 300 12.48 4.10 8.83
C TYR A 300 13.68 4.59 9.64
N ARG A 301 13.44 5.49 10.60
CA ARG A 301 14.47 6.04 11.50
C ARG A 301 15.69 6.60 10.77
N GLY A 302 15.46 7.43 9.74
CA GLY A 302 16.51 8.08 8.96
C GLY A 302 17.30 7.12 8.02
N ARG A 303 16.82 5.91 7.82
CA ARG A 303 17.42 4.91 6.92
C ARG A 303 16.45 4.52 5.84
N VAL A 304 16.96 4.23 4.64
CA VAL A 304 16.18 3.63 3.57
C VAL A 304 16.61 2.19 3.34
N PHE A 305 15.62 1.33 3.20
CA PHE A 305 15.79 -0.10 2.99
C PHE A 305 15.24 -0.47 1.63
N THR A 306 16.06 -1.10 0.81
CA THR A 306 15.67 -1.66 -0.49
C THR A 306 15.94 -3.15 -0.52
N MET A 307 15.21 -3.87 -1.35
CA MET A 307 15.40 -5.31 -1.53
C MET A 307 15.41 -5.67 -3.01
N SER A 308 16.45 -6.38 -3.42
CA SER A 308 16.56 -6.94 -4.78
C SER A 308 16.91 -8.42 -4.69
N GLY A 309 16.03 -9.28 -5.21
CA GLY A 309 16.08 -10.70 -4.90
C GLY A 309 16.12 -10.92 -3.39
N PRO A 310 17.01 -11.74 -2.85
CA PRO A 310 17.12 -11.98 -1.41
C PRO A 310 18.04 -10.98 -0.67
N ILE A 311 18.51 -9.91 -1.31
CA ILE A 311 19.47 -8.97 -0.72
C ILE A 311 18.74 -7.72 -0.23
N VAL A 312 18.76 -7.52 1.07
CA VAL A 312 18.37 -6.27 1.73
C VAL A 312 19.57 -5.34 1.78
N LYS A 313 19.37 -4.08 1.42
CA LYS A 313 20.36 -3.02 1.59
C LYS A 313 19.79 -1.93 2.45
N CYS A 314 20.60 -1.44 3.39
CA CYS A 314 20.30 -0.31 4.26
C CYS A 314 21.25 0.82 3.92
N SER A 315 20.71 2.00 3.66
CA SER A 315 21.51 3.21 3.46
C SER A 315 20.95 4.36 4.29
N ASP A 316 21.77 5.37 4.47
CA ASP A 316 21.39 6.63 5.08
C ASP A 316 20.38 7.36 4.16
N ALA A 317 19.23 7.75 4.68
CA ALA A 317 18.16 8.37 3.89
C ALA A 317 18.54 9.77 3.38
N ALA A 318 19.40 10.51 4.09
CA ALA A 318 19.75 11.87 3.74
C ALA A 318 20.76 11.96 2.58
N ASN A 319 21.64 10.96 2.43
CA ASN A 319 22.76 11.04 1.48
C ASN A 319 23.00 9.77 0.65
N GLY A 320 22.21 8.71 0.85
CA GLY A 320 22.32 7.44 0.11
C GLY A 320 23.54 6.57 0.48
N LYS A 321 24.32 6.91 1.50
CA LYS A 321 25.50 6.13 1.88
C LYS A 321 25.09 4.75 2.38
N LEU A 322 25.64 3.69 1.76
CA LEU A 322 25.41 2.31 2.21
C LEU A 322 25.92 2.13 3.63
N ILE A 323 25.06 1.63 4.52
CA ILE A 323 25.39 1.28 5.91
C ILE A 323 25.70 -0.20 6.01
N TRP A 324 24.79 -1.05 5.50
CA TRP A 324 24.98 -2.51 5.47
C TRP A 324 24.14 -3.18 4.38
N GLN A 325 24.48 -4.42 4.11
CA GLN A 325 23.64 -5.33 3.34
C GLN A 325 23.50 -6.67 4.05
N LEU A 326 22.35 -7.34 3.83
CA LEU A 326 22.02 -8.61 4.46
C LEU A 326 21.36 -9.52 3.42
N ARG A 327 21.78 -10.79 3.37
CA ARG A 327 21.16 -11.80 2.53
C ARG A 327 20.14 -12.58 3.37
N LEU A 328 18.88 -12.59 2.94
CA LEU A 328 17.84 -13.49 3.41
C LEU A 328 17.76 -14.72 2.50
N LYS A 329 16.90 -15.70 2.81
CA LYS A 329 16.67 -16.88 1.97
C LYS A 329 15.25 -16.81 1.38
N GLY A 330 15.09 -17.21 0.12
CA GLY A 330 13.80 -17.29 -0.57
C GLY A 330 13.57 -16.19 -1.59
N ALA A 331 12.39 -16.20 -2.20
CA ALA A 331 11.88 -15.16 -3.08
C ALA A 331 10.97 -14.22 -2.29
N PHE A 332 10.95 -12.95 -2.67
CA PHE A 332 10.19 -11.91 -2.00
C PHE A 332 9.46 -11.05 -3.03
N THR A 333 8.14 -10.97 -2.91
CA THR A 333 7.26 -10.08 -3.69
C THR A 333 6.62 -9.00 -2.82
N SER A 334 6.35 -9.30 -1.55
CA SER A 334 5.78 -8.35 -0.59
C SER A 334 6.79 -7.28 -0.16
N SER A 335 6.31 -6.06 0.07
CA SER A 335 7.12 -4.99 0.66
C SER A 335 7.29 -5.22 2.16
N PRO A 336 8.41 -4.81 2.76
CA PRO A 336 8.62 -4.93 4.19
C PRO A 336 7.74 -3.98 5.00
N VAL A 337 7.52 -4.32 6.27
CA VAL A 337 6.88 -3.45 7.27
C VAL A 337 7.88 -3.16 8.38
N ALA A 338 7.86 -1.93 8.92
CA ALA A 338 8.67 -1.53 10.07
C ALA A 338 7.81 -1.25 11.29
N ALA A 339 8.20 -1.76 12.44
CA ALA A 339 7.61 -1.47 13.73
C ALA A 339 8.62 -1.71 14.86
N ASP A 340 8.58 -0.92 15.93
CA ASP A 340 9.35 -1.08 17.16
C ASP A 340 10.85 -1.42 16.97
N GLY A 341 11.50 -0.75 16.02
CA GLY A 341 12.93 -0.97 15.73
C GLY A 341 13.24 -2.17 14.83
N HIS A 342 12.24 -2.87 14.35
CA HIS A 342 12.39 -4.06 13.52
C HIS A 342 11.80 -3.87 12.12
N LEU A 343 12.29 -4.67 11.18
CA LEU A 343 11.77 -4.83 9.83
C LEU A 343 11.26 -6.25 9.67
N TYR A 344 10.09 -6.39 9.10
CA TYR A 344 9.41 -7.67 8.86
C TYR A 344 9.40 -7.95 7.35
N TYR A 345 10.12 -8.99 6.91
CA TYR A 345 10.19 -9.43 5.52
C TYR A 345 9.50 -10.77 5.36
N PHE A 346 8.51 -10.85 4.48
CA PHE A 346 7.71 -12.05 4.22
C PHE A 346 8.17 -12.71 2.91
N SER A 347 8.70 -13.92 2.98
CA SER A 347 9.05 -14.68 1.78
C SER A 347 7.82 -15.31 1.13
N GLU A 348 7.90 -15.63 -0.15
CA GLU A 348 6.83 -16.31 -0.90
C GLU A 348 6.49 -17.68 -0.31
N THR A 349 7.40 -18.32 0.42
CA THR A 349 7.16 -19.61 1.10
C THR A 349 6.52 -19.49 2.48
N GLY A 350 6.22 -18.24 2.91
CA GLY A 350 5.63 -17.98 4.23
C GLY A 350 6.63 -17.94 5.38
N LEU A 351 7.93 -17.96 5.11
CA LEU A 351 8.95 -17.69 6.12
C LEU A 351 9.11 -16.19 6.30
N THR A 352 8.90 -15.69 7.51
CA THR A 352 9.08 -14.28 7.84
C THR A 352 10.38 -14.07 8.57
N TYR A 353 11.15 -13.08 8.11
CA TYR A 353 12.37 -12.63 8.77
C TYR A 353 12.11 -11.35 9.54
N VAL A 354 12.44 -11.33 10.83
CA VAL A 354 12.49 -10.11 11.64
C VAL A 354 13.94 -9.66 11.70
N VAL A 355 14.19 -8.43 11.24
CA VAL A 355 15.54 -7.86 11.10
C VAL A 355 15.65 -6.62 11.97
N ASP A 356 16.73 -6.48 12.75
CA ASP A 356 17.03 -5.27 13.50
C ASP A 356 17.33 -4.10 12.54
N ALA A 357 16.52 -3.05 12.62
CA ALA A 357 16.63 -1.87 11.76
C ALA A 357 17.68 -0.84 12.27
N SER A 358 18.08 -0.91 13.52
CA SER A 358 18.84 0.15 14.22
C SER A 358 20.35 -0.10 14.25
N GLY A 359 20.76 -1.37 14.17
CA GLY A 359 22.15 -1.78 14.29
C GLY A 359 23.08 -1.23 13.19
N PRO A 360 24.41 -1.24 13.41
CA PRO A 360 25.40 -0.87 12.40
C PRO A 360 25.59 -1.97 11.33
N LYS A 361 25.00 -3.15 11.55
CA LYS A 361 25.00 -4.31 10.65
C LYS A 361 23.59 -4.88 10.60
N GLY A 362 23.20 -5.38 9.43
CA GLY A 362 21.97 -6.15 9.29
C GLY A 362 22.03 -7.42 10.16
N LYS A 363 21.05 -7.62 11.03
CA LYS A 363 20.97 -8.78 11.92
C LYS A 363 19.57 -9.38 11.88
N ILE A 364 19.46 -10.65 11.54
CA ILE A 364 18.21 -11.42 11.68
C ILE A 364 18.01 -11.65 13.19
N VAL A 365 16.86 -11.23 13.70
CA VAL A 365 16.42 -11.42 15.10
C VAL A 365 15.71 -12.75 15.23
N SER A 366 14.82 -13.06 14.28
CA SER A 366 14.08 -14.32 14.25
C SER A 366 13.66 -14.70 12.82
N GLU A 367 13.36 -15.98 12.64
CA GLU A 367 12.78 -16.58 11.45
C GLU A 367 11.48 -17.29 11.89
N ASN A 368 10.34 -16.83 11.36
CA ASN A 368 9.02 -17.26 11.83
C ASN A 368 8.21 -17.87 10.66
N PRO A 369 7.91 -19.17 10.67
CA PRO A 369 7.11 -19.80 9.63
C PRO A 369 5.60 -19.49 9.83
N LEU A 370 4.90 -19.19 8.74
CA LEU A 370 3.44 -19.04 8.70
C LEU A 370 2.72 -20.21 8.01
N GLY A 371 3.47 -21.12 7.38
CA GLY A 371 2.93 -22.33 6.76
C GLY A 371 2.03 -22.06 5.54
N ALA A 372 2.11 -20.91 4.91
CA ALA A 372 1.30 -20.53 3.77
C ALA A 372 2.09 -19.65 2.78
N THR A 373 1.75 -19.71 1.49
CA THR A 373 2.34 -18.82 0.48
C THR A 373 1.90 -17.38 0.69
N ILE A 374 2.85 -16.44 0.66
CA ILE A 374 2.60 -15.01 0.82
C ILE A 374 3.12 -14.28 -0.42
N LEU A 375 2.23 -13.62 -1.16
CA LEU A 375 2.56 -12.84 -2.37
C LEU A 375 2.15 -11.37 -2.25
N CYS A 376 1.43 -11.00 -1.19
CA CYS A 376 0.90 -9.65 -0.97
C CYS A 376 1.75 -8.83 0.01
N THR A 377 1.55 -7.52 -0.04
CA THR A 377 2.16 -6.55 0.88
C THR A 377 1.18 -6.17 1.97
#